data_7601e2c75ed9ba1dfb2483c4fd6e505d
#
_entry.id   7601e2c75ed9ba1dfb2483c4fd6e505d
#
_cell.length_a   1.000
_cell.length_b   1.000
_cell.length_c   1.000
_cell.angle_alpha   90.00
_cell.angle_beta   90.00
_cell.angle_gamma   90.00
#
_symmetry.space_group_name_H-M   'P 1'
#
loop_
_entity.id
_entity.type
_entity.pdbx_description
1 polymer ?
#
loop_
_entity_poly.entity_id
_entity_poly.type
_entity_poly.pdbx_seq_one_letter_code
_entity_poly.pdbx_strand_id
1 'polypeptide(L)'
;MNTVQSTTGVRGKRVRFIWKDGPTKGTTHEHAFHDDGTVEWHAVKAGAEAPGKADVERPRYSDEPVGDDVRLVSYLSRSGFTLTVALNYADGTITGVASDGKTWTAVHGSFEVVR
;
A
#
# COMPACT_ATOMS: atom_id res chain seq x y z
N MET A 1 -16.07 -13.44 18.67
CA MET A 1 -15.72 -13.28 18.21
C MET A 1 -14.93 -13.10 17.50
N ASN A 2 -14.73 -13.03 16.92
CA ASN A 2 -14.02 -12.91 16.33
C ASN A 2 -13.74 -12.26 15.44
N THR A 3 -13.82 -11.91 15.18
CA THR A 3 -13.73 -11.05 14.29
C THR A 3 -12.55 -10.52 13.79
N VAL A 4 -11.68 -10.60 14.31
CA VAL A 4 -10.46 -10.03 14.04
C VAL A 4 -9.78 -10.46 12.82
N GLN A 5 -10.23 -11.45 12.17
CA GLN A 5 -9.60 -11.95 10.99
C GLN A 5 -9.55 -10.95 9.88
N SER A 6 -10.45 -10.01 9.86
CA SER A 6 -10.44 -9.02 8.80
C SER A 6 -9.23 -8.13 8.84
N THR A 7 -8.50 -8.14 9.96
CA THR A 7 -7.36 -7.27 10.09
C THR A 7 -6.08 -8.05 10.25
N THR A 8 -5.95 -9.16 9.54
CA THR A 8 -4.75 -9.95 9.64
C THR A 8 -3.55 -9.31 9.00
N GLY A 9 -3.73 -8.20 8.33
CA GLY A 9 -2.62 -7.50 7.74
C GLY A 9 -2.45 -7.81 6.28
N VAL A 10 -1.36 -7.29 5.70
CA VAL A 10 -1.16 -7.39 4.27
C VAL A 10 -0.17 -8.48 3.88
N ARG A 11 0.50 -9.09 4.84
CA ARG A 11 1.54 -10.08 4.54
C ARG A 11 0.98 -11.22 3.69
N GLY A 12 1.67 -11.50 2.59
CA GLY A 12 1.26 -12.55 1.69
C GLY A 12 0.11 -12.20 0.77
N LYS A 13 -0.24 -10.92 0.68
CA LYS A 13 -1.40 -10.51 -0.08
C LYS A 13 -1.02 -9.51 -1.15
N ARG A 14 -1.88 -9.43 -2.16
CA ARG A 14 -1.79 -8.39 -3.17
C ARG A 14 -2.90 -7.40 -2.89
N VAL A 15 -2.55 -6.13 -2.86
CA VAL A 15 -3.48 -5.08 -2.46
C VAL A 15 -3.38 -3.95 -3.46
N ARG A 16 -4.50 -3.51 -3.98
CA ARG A 16 -4.54 -2.37 -4.88
C ARG A 16 -4.89 -1.12 -4.11
N PHE A 17 -4.06 -0.10 -4.29
CA PHE A 17 -4.28 1.21 -3.72
C PHE A 17 -4.76 2.12 -4.83
N ILE A 18 -5.94 2.70 -4.67
CA ILE A 18 -6.55 3.58 -5.65
C ILE A 18 -6.49 4.99 -5.07
N TRP A 19 -5.68 5.84 -5.68
CA TRP A 19 -5.39 7.15 -5.11
C TRP A 19 -6.41 8.19 -5.56
N LYS A 20 -6.93 8.96 -4.61
CA LYS A 20 -7.89 10.01 -4.90
C LYS A 20 -7.23 11.37 -5.01
N ASP A 21 -6.06 11.53 -4.43
CA ASP A 21 -5.38 12.82 -4.44
C ASP A 21 -3.88 12.58 -4.33
N GLY A 22 -3.14 13.67 -4.17
CA GLY A 22 -1.70 13.59 -4.05
C GLY A 22 -1.03 13.47 -5.39
N PRO A 23 0.28 13.19 -5.38
CA PRO A 23 1.06 13.15 -6.63
C PRO A 23 0.60 12.08 -7.60
N THR A 24 -0.07 11.05 -7.12
CA THR A 24 -0.48 9.95 -7.99
C THR A 24 -2.00 9.90 -8.17
N LYS A 25 -2.65 11.02 -7.97
CA LYS A 25 -4.10 11.10 -8.10
C LYS A 25 -4.59 10.42 -9.38
N GLY A 26 -5.60 9.60 -9.22
CA GLY A 26 -6.22 8.94 -10.36
C GLY A 26 -5.54 7.66 -10.81
N THR A 27 -4.48 7.26 -10.12
CA THR A 27 -3.79 6.02 -10.49
C THR A 27 -4.10 4.92 -9.48
N THR A 28 -3.85 3.70 -9.93
CA THR A 28 -3.99 2.52 -9.08
C THR A 28 -2.65 1.84 -9.02
N HIS A 29 -2.18 1.56 -7.82
CA HIS A 29 -0.92 0.84 -7.62
C HIS A 29 -1.22 -0.50 -6.97
N GLU A 30 -0.76 -1.57 -7.60
CA GLU A 30 -0.91 -2.89 -7.02
C GLU A 30 0.37 -3.25 -6.28
N HIS A 31 0.21 -3.61 -5.03
CA HIS A 31 1.31 -3.96 -4.14
C HIS A 31 1.27 -5.45 -3.88
N ALA A 32 2.40 -6.11 -4.01
CA ALA A 32 2.54 -7.50 -3.59
C ALA A 32 3.37 -7.50 -2.32
N PHE A 33 2.72 -7.81 -1.20
CA PHE A 33 3.37 -7.84 0.10
C PHE A 33 3.81 -9.28 0.37
N HIS A 34 5.10 -9.51 0.29
CA HIS A 34 5.63 -10.86 0.36
C HIS A 34 5.80 -11.33 1.80
N ASP A 35 5.79 -12.63 1.98
CA ASP A 35 5.94 -13.21 3.31
C ASP A 35 7.30 -12.93 3.91
N ASP A 36 8.29 -12.63 3.09
CA ASP A 36 9.63 -12.36 3.60
C ASP A 36 9.81 -10.92 4.10
N GLY A 37 8.73 -10.14 4.11
CA GLY A 37 8.79 -8.78 4.63
C GLY A 37 9.13 -7.73 3.60
N THR A 38 9.16 -8.09 2.33
CA THR A 38 9.42 -7.12 1.27
C THR A 38 8.17 -6.86 0.47
N VAL A 39 8.15 -5.73 -0.24
CA VAL A 39 7.00 -5.36 -1.05
C VAL A 39 7.50 -4.89 -2.41
N GLU A 40 6.72 -5.17 -3.42
CA GLU A 40 6.95 -4.58 -4.74
C GLU A 40 5.63 -4.04 -5.24
N TRP A 41 5.70 -3.01 -6.07
CA TRP A 41 4.48 -2.42 -6.58
C TRP A 41 4.65 -1.94 -7.99
N HIS A 42 3.54 -1.80 -8.68
CA HIS A 42 3.55 -1.25 -10.03
C HIS A 42 2.22 -0.55 -10.27
N ALA A 43 2.24 0.38 -11.23
CA ALA A 43 1.04 1.08 -11.61
C ALA A 43 0.20 0.16 -12.50
N VAL A 44 -1.09 0.12 -12.22
CA VAL A 44 -2.02 -0.68 -13.00
C VAL A 44 -2.70 0.24 -14.00
N LYS A 45 -2.62 -0.14 -15.28
CA LYS A 45 -3.31 0.62 -16.31
C LYS A 45 -4.24 -0.32 -17.04
N ALA A 46 -5.34 0.23 -17.49
CA ALA A 46 -6.31 -0.57 -18.22
C ALA A 46 -5.63 -1.21 -19.41
N GLY A 47 -5.74 -2.53 -19.50
CA GLY A 47 -5.16 -3.25 -20.61
C GLY A 47 -3.67 -3.43 -20.58
N ALA A 48 -3.02 -3.03 -19.51
CA ALA A 48 -1.57 -3.14 -19.42
C ALA A 48 -1.18 -4.31 -18.57
N GLU A 49 -0.04 -4.90 -18.92
CA GLU A 49 0.54 -5.96 -18.13
C GLU A 49 1.38 -5.38 -17.02
N ALA A 50 1.53 -6.16 -15.96
CA ALA A 50 2.49 -5.78 -14.95
C ALA A 50 3.88 -5.70 -15.57
N PRO A 51 4.72 -4.80 -15.13
CA PRO A 51 6.03 -4.61 -15.74
C PRO A 51 6.92 -5.83 -15.74
N GLY A 52 6.90 -6.59 -14.71
CA GLY A 52 7.72 -7.78 -14.69
C GLY A 52 9.19 -7.50 -14.85
N LYS A 53 9.67 -6.42 -14.33
CA LYS A 53 11.05 -6.05 -14.51
C LYS A 53 11.92 -6.61 -13.44
N ALA A 54 13.07 -7.02 -13.83
CA ALA A 54 14.01 -7.57 -12.89
C ALA A 54 14.56 -6.53 -11.94
N ASP A 55 14.54 -5.31 -12.34
CA ASP A 55 15.13 -4.28 -11.51
C ASP A 55 14.13 -3.65 -10.54
N VAL A 56 13.00 -4.27 -10.38
CA VAL A 56 12.03 -3.77 -9.39
C VAL A 56 12.63 -3.92 -8.01
N GLU A 57 12.67 -2.84 -7.30
CA GLU A 57 13.17 -2.88 -5.95
C GLU A 57 12.14 -3.50 -5.03
N ARG A 58 12.63 -4.21 -4.04
CA ARG A 58 11.77 -4.80 -3.03
C ARG A 58 12.14 -4.28 -1.67
N PRO A 59 11.68 -3.08 -1.31
CA PRO A 59 11.98 -2.58 0.02
C PRO A 59 11.25 -3.39 1.07
N ARG A 60 11.71 -3.27 2.28
CA ARG A 60 11.02 -3.88 3.39
C ARG A 60 9.86 -3.00 3.81
N TYR A 61 8.83 -3.62 4.32
CA TYR A 61 7.66 -2.87 4.79
C TYR A 61 7.38 -3.24 6.24
N SER A 62 6.65 -2.36 6.91
CA SER A 62 6.10 -2.66 8.22
C SER A 62 4.58 -2.72 8.10
N ASP A 63 3.96 -3.48 8.98
CA ASP A 63 2.53 -3.67 8.97
C ASP A 63 2.13 -3.88 10.43
N GLU A 64 1.60 -2.81 11.04
CA GLU A 64 1.32 -2.80 12.47
C GLU A 64 -0.15 -2.57 12.73
N PRO A 65 -0.73 -3.24 13.71
CA PRO A 65 -2.12 -2.98 14.05
C PRO A 65 -2.23 -1.66 14.82
N VAL A 66 -3.22 -0.86 14.46
CA VAL A 66 -3.47 0.40 15.13
C VAL A 66 -4.79 0.35 15.87
N GLY A 67 -5.70 -0.46 15.41
CA GLY A 67 -7.00 -0.63 16.01
C GLY A 67 -7.61 -1.90 15.49
N ASP A 68 -8.87 -2.10 15.78
CA ASP A 68 -9.51 -3.36 15.40
C ASP A 68 -9.53 -3.57 13.90
N ASP A 69 -9.71 -2.51 13.14
CA ASP A 69 -9.84 -2.64 11.70
C ASP A 69 -8.81 -1.82 10.95
N VAL A 70 -7.79 -1.31 11.62
CA VAL A 70 -6.84 -0.40 11.00
C VAL A 70 -5.43 -0.96 11.10
N ARG A 71 -4.75 -1.01 9.97
CA ARG A 71 -3.34 -1.41 9.91
C ARG A 71 -2.52 -0.26 9.38
N LEU A 72 -1.36 -0.06 9.99
CA LEU A 72 -0.42 0.96 9.53
C LEU A 72 0.66 0.28 8.73
N VAL A 73 0.80 0.66 7.47
CA VAL A 73 1.75 0.05 6.55
C VAL A 73 2.69 1.13 6.07
N SER A 74 3.98 0.84 6.10
CA SER A 74 4.96 1.84 5.70
C SER A 74 6.14 1.17 5.00
N TYR A 75 6.66 1.83 3.98
CA TYR A 75 7.91 1.38 3.37
C TYR A 75 8.58 2.56 2.68
N LEU A 76 9.90 2.42 2.51
CA LEU A 76 10.70 3.41 1.81
C LEU A 76 10.82 2.97 0.35
N SER A 77 10.19 3.72 -0.52
CA SER A 77 10.17 3.38 -1.93
C SER A 77 11.51 3.71 -2.57
N ARG A 78 11.84 2.96 -3.62
CA ARG A 78 13.03 3.21 -4.39
C ARG A 78 13.09 4.63 -4.93
N SER A 79 11.94 5.22 -5.19
CA SER A 79 11.89 6.59 -5.70
C SER A 79 12.34 7.62 -4.68
N GLY A 80 12.57 7.20 -3.45
CA GLY A 80 12.97 8.12 -2.39
C GLY A 80 11.83 8.57 -1.51
N PHE A 81 10.62 8.20 -1.86
CA PHE A 81 9.48 8.52 -1.03
C PHE A 81 9.29 7.45 0.04
N THR A 82 8.96 7.91 1.23
CA THR A 82 8.46 7.01 2.28
C THR A 82 6.96 7.11 2.25
N LEU A 83 6.31 6.00 2.08
CA LEU A 83 4.85 5.94 2.10
C LEU A 83 4.40 5.32 3.40
N THR A 84 3.56 6.03 4.13
CA THR A 84 3.01 5.53 5.39
C THR A 84 1.51 5.71 5.32
N VAL A 85 0.78 4.62 5.37
CA VAL A 85 -0.67 4.68 5.18
C VAL A 85 -1.36 3.85 6.24
N ALA A 86 -2.52 4.34 6.63
CA ALA A 86 -3.44 3.60 7.48
C ALA A 86 -4.48 2.98 6.55
N LEU A 87 -4.59 1.67 6.59
CA LEU A 87 -5.57 0.92 5.82
C LEU A 87 -6.72 0.59 6.74
N ASN A 88 -7.86 1.17 6.47
CA ASN A 88 -9.04 0.96 7.29
C ASN A 88 -9.90 -0.12 6.64
N TYR A 89 -9.88 -1.28 7.23
CA TYR A 89 -10.61 -2.42 6.69
C TYR A 89 -12.11 -2.33 6.90
N ALA A 90 -12.54 -1.44 7.79
CA ALA A 90 -13.98 -1.29 8.02
C ALA A 90 -14.66 -0.67 6.80
N ASP A 91 -13.97 0.23 6.11
CA ASP A 91 -14.58 0.91 4.97
C ASP A 91 -13.71 0.94 3.72
N GLY A 92 -12.54 0.30 3.75
CA GLY A 92 -11.71 0.23 2.57
C GLY A 92 -10.98 1.51 2.21
N THR A 93 -10.77 2.40 3.16
CA THR A 93 -10.12 3.67 2.87
C THR A 93 -8.65 3.67 3.24
N ILE A 94 -7.89 4.52 2.56
CA ILE A 94 -6.49 4.76 2.85
C ILE A 94 -6.33 6.22 3.26
N THR A 95 -5.59 6.45 4.33
CA THR A 95 -5.20 7.78 4.74
C THR A 95 -3.74 7.72 5.14
N GLY A 96 -2.93 8.62 4.63
CA GLY A 96 -1.54 8.56 4.99
C GLY A 96 -0.74 9.73 4.51
N VAL A 97 0.56 9.52 4.43
CA VAL A 97 1.51 10.56 4.08
C VAL A 97 2.57 9.96 3.18
N ALA A 98 2.92 10.70 2.15
CA ALA A 98 4.07 10.39 1.31
C ALA A 98 5.09 11.49 1.52
N SER A 99 6.32 11.12 1.85
CA SER A 99 7.36 12.12 2.11
C SER A 99 8.67 11.68 1.44
N ASP A 100 9.49 12.67 1.11
CA ASP A 100 10.76 12.37 0.43
C ASP A 100 11.96 12.89 1.20
N GLY A 101 11.77 13.19 2.48
CA GLY A 101 12.85 13.69 3.28
C GLY A 101 12.95 15.20 3.30
N LYS A 102 12.29 15.88 2.39
CA LYS A 102 12.25 17.33 2.34
C LYS A 102 10.84 17.86 2.39
N THR A 103 9.94 17.19 1.73
CA THR A 103 8.55 17.58 1.69
C THR A 103 7.68 16.39 2.01
N TRP A 104 6.45 16.66 2.34
CA TRP A 104 5.49 15.61 2.58
C TRP A 104 4.13 16.07 2.10
N THR A 105 3.28 15.11 1.83
CA THR A 105 1.92 15.43 1.42
C THR A 105 0.98 14.35 1.96
N ALA A 106 -0.20 14.78 2.37
CA ALA A 106 -1.22 13.84 2.78
C ALA A 106 -1.81 13.17 1.55
N VAL A 107 -2.09 11.89 1.67
CA VAL A 107 -2.65 11.13 0.56
C VAL A 107 -3.88 10.38 1.05
N HIS A 108 -4.83 10.22 0.15
CA HIS A 108 -6.09 9.55 0.47
C HIS A 108 -6.50 8.67 -0.70
N GLY A 109 -7.19 7.61 -0.38
CA GLY A 109 -7.66 6.73 -1.42
C GLY A 109 -8.47 5.59 -0.83
N SER A 110 -8.56 4.54 -1.61
CA SER A 110 -9.22 3.32 -1.18
C SER A 110 -8.35 2.14 -1.55
N PHE A 111 -8.64 0.99 -0.98
CA PHE A 111 -7.86 -0.19 -1.29
C PHE A 111 -8.78 -1.39 -1.37
N GLU A 112 -8.27 -2.40 -2.06
CA GLU A 112 -8.95 -3.69 -2.10
C GLU A 112 -7.90 -4.78 -2.13
N VAL A 113 -8.21 -5.89 -1.49
CA VAL A 113 -7.32 -7.05 -1.50
C VAL A 113 -7.67 -7.87 -2.71
N VAL A 114 -6.66 -8.21 -3.50
CA VAL A 114 -6.85 -8.96 -4.73
C VAL A 114 -6.72 -10.43 -4.44
N ARG A 115 -7.66 -11.19 -4.93
CA ARG A 115 -7.64 -12.61 -4.68
C ARG A 115 -7.01 -13.41 -5.80
#